data_c35443abb6630c4c0eb1406b49355493
#
_entry.id   c35443abb6630c4c0eb1406b49355493
#
_cell.length_a   1.000
_cell.length_b   1.000
_cell.length_c   1.000
_cell.angle_alpha   90.00
_cell.angle_beta   90.00
_cell.angle_gamma   90.00
#
_symmetry.space_group_name_H-M   'P 1'
#
loop_
_entity.id
_entity.type
_entity.pdbx_description
1 polymer ?
#
loop_
_entity_poly.entity_id
_entity_poly.type
_entity_poly.pdbx_seq_one_letter_code
_entity_poly.pdbx_strand_id
1 'polypeptide(L)'
;VKYAEFRARDRFDSRELLAFAHGTLVEDPPEGMSARLPTPPLLMLDRVVEISRRGPRGRIVGERDVRLDDWFFQCHFLGDPVQPGCLGVDAVWQLLGFFCNWAGGLGSGRALGCGEVEFFGQIRPHDRLVRVEVDVRRYAELPESGSAIAIGDATLLVDGEPIYSIRRAKTGLFRDIAYRGYPNPGERARGGRMER
;
A
#
# COMPACT_ATOMS: atom_id res chain seq x y z
N VAL A 1 -5.03 2.13 -18.98
CA VAL A 1 -3.70 1.97 -19.61
C VAL A 1 -3.40 0.50 -19.87
N LYS A 2 -2.51 0.20 -20.80
CA LYS A 2 -2.04 -1.17 -21.05
C LYS A 2 -1.06 -1.63 -19.95
N TYR A 3 -0.99 -2.94 -19.72
CA TYR A 3 -0.11 -3.48 -18.68
C TYR A 3 1.37 -3.12 -18.88
N ALA A 4 1.85 -3.16 -20.12
CA ALA A 4 3.22 -2.75 -20.44
C ALA A 4 3.46 -1.26 -20.14
N GLU A 5 2.48 -0.40 -20.40
CA GLU A 5 2.54 1.02 -20.06
C GLU A 5 2.53 1.24 -18.55
N PHE A 6 1.64 0.55 -17.82
CA PHE A 6 1.61 0.58 -16.35
C PHE A 6 2.99 0.29 -15.76
N ARG A 7 3.68 -0.73 -16.25
CA ARG A 7 5.03 -1.11 -15.79
C ARG A 7 6.15 -0.18 -16.24
N ALA A 8 5.91 0.64 -17.24
CA ALA A 8 6.91 1.59 -17.75
C ALA A 8 6.81 2.98 -17.12
N ARG A 9 5.71 3.26 -16.41
CA ARG A 9 5.50 4.55 -15.75
C ARG A 9 6.32 4.70 -14.50
N ASP A 10 6.73 5.93 -14.22
CA ASP A 10 7.47 6.33 -13.03
C ASP A 10 6.63 7.16 -12.05
N ARG A 11 5.38 7.48 -12.40
CA ARG A 11 4.43 8.30 -11.61
C ARG A 11 3.00 7.85 -11.82
N PHE A 12 2.18 8.09 -10.78
CA PHE A 12 0.74 7.84 -10.83
C PHE A 12 0.00 8.93 -10.06
N ASP A 13 -1.05 9.47 -10.64
CA ASP A 13 -1.89 10.48 -10.01
C ASP A 13 -2.99 9.85 -9.13
N SER A 14 -3.81 10.70 -8.50
CA SER A 14 -4.86 10.26 -7.58
C SER A 14 -5.97 9.45 -8.28
N ARG A 15 -6.29 9.77 -9.52
CA ARG A 15 -7.30 9.05 -10.32
C ARG A 15 -6.78 7.66 -10.68
N GLU A 16 -5.51 7.58 -11.03
CA GLU A 16 -4.85 6.32 -11.37
C GLU A 16 -4.73 5.39 -10.17
N LEU A 17 -4.37 5.92 -8.98
CA LEU A 17 -4.35 5.11 -7.76
C LEU A 17 -5.74 4.64 -7.37
N LEU A 18 -6.76 5.49 -7.51
CA LEU A 18 -8.14 5.09 -7.27
C LEU A 18 -8.62 4.04 -8.29
N ALA A 19 -8.28 4.21 -9.56
CA ALA A 19 -8.56 3.21 -10.59
C ALA A 19 -7.84 1.88 -10.33
N PHE A 20 -6.60 1.91 -9.81
CA PHE A 20 -5.89 0.71 -9.40
C PHE A 20 -6.57 0.03 -8.20
N ALA A 21 -7.02 0.80 -7.20
CA ALA A 21 -7.76 0.28 -6.05
C ALA A 21 -9.05 -0.44 -6.48
N HIS A 22 -9.74 0.10 -7.48
CA HIS A 22 -10.95 -0.52 -8.07
C HIS A 22 -10.66 -1.59 -9.14
N GLY A 23 -9.39 -1.78 -9.53
CA GLY A 23 -8.99 -2.77 -10.52
C GLY A 23 -9.31 -2.41 -11.97
N THR A 24 -9.48 -1.13 -12.25
CA THR A 24 -9.85 -0.59 -13.58
C THR A 24 -8.71 0.15 -14.27
N LEU A 25 -7.56 0.32 -13.62
CA LEU A 25 -6.42 1.04 -14.20
C LEU A 25 -5.83 0.31 -15.41
N VAL A 26 -5.63 -1.02 -15.30
CA VAL A 26 -5.03 -1.83 -16.35
C VAL A 26 -6.13 -2.50 -17.17
N GLU A 27 -6.14 -2.25 -18.49
CA GLU A 27 -7.16 -2.72 -19.42
C GLU A 27 -6.95 -4.17 -19.87
N ASP A 28 -5.71 -4.62 -19.91
CA ASP A 28 -5.26 -5.96 -20.31
C ASP A 28 -4.42 -6.63 -19.20
N PRO A 29 -4.99 -6.80 -17.99
CA PRO A 29 -4.23 -7.36 -16.88
C PRO A 29 -3.83 -8.80 -17.20
N PRO A 30 -2.57 -9.20 -16.90
CA PRO A 30 -2.17 -10.58 -17.04
C PRO A 30 -2.96 -11.47 -16.08
N GLU A 31 -3.07 -12.73 -16.42
CA GLU A 31 -3.72 -13.72 -15.56
C GLU A 31 -3.06 -13.75 -14.16
N GLY A 32 -3.89 -13.72 -13.12
CA GLY A 32 -3.44 -13.67 -11.72
C GLY A 32 -3.11 -12.28 -11.20
N MET A 33 -3.29 -11.20 -11.95
CA MET A 33 -3.18 -9.84 -11.45
C MET A 33 -4.38 -9.47 -10.59
N SER A 34 -4.33 -9.78 -9.29
CA SER A 34 -5.39 -9.50 -8.32
C SER A 34 -5.01 -8.47 -7.26
N ALA A 35 -3.77 -7.96 -7.28
CA ALA A 35 -3.34 -6.92 -6.35
C ALA A 35 -4.19 -5.66 -6.48
N ARG A 36 -4.52 -5.06 -5.34
CA ARG A 36 -5.29 -3.81 -5.24
C ARG A 36 -4.71 -2.97 -4.10
N LEU A 37 -4.86 -1.67 -4.21
CA LEU A 37 -4.80 -0.79 -3.05
C LEU A 37 -6.14 -0.83 -2.31
N PRO A 38 -6.19 -0.51 -1.02
CA PRO A 38 -7.46 -0.29 -0.36
C PRO A 38 -8.17 0.91 -0.99
N THR A 39 -9.49 0.91 -0.93
CA THR A 39 -10.30 2.07 -1.33
C THR A 39 -10.40 3.08 -0.19
N PRO A 40 -10.77 4.34 -0.45
CA PRO A 40 -11.12 5.28 0.61
C PRO A 40 -12.18 4.70 1.57
N PRO A 41 -12.10 4.98 2.88
CA PRO A 41 -11.18 5.94 3.50
C PRO A 41 -9.81 5.37 3.91
N LEU A 42 -9.51 4.11 3.63
CA LEU A 42 -8.25 3.47 4.03
C LEU A 42 -7.09 3.69 3.04
N LEU A 43 -7.36 4.22 1.85
CA LEU A 43 -6.30 4.61 0.91
C LEU A 43 -5.49 5.79 1.49
N MET A 44 -4.24 5.53 1.88
CA MET A 44 -3.37 6.49 2.54
C MET A 44 -2.40 7.19 1.56
N LEU A 45 -2.73 7.20 0.29
CA LEU A 45 -1.92 7.77 -0.79
C LEU A 45 -2.82 8.55 -1.74
N ASP A 46 -2.39 9.76 -2.12
CA ASP A 46 -3.03 10.51 -3.20
C ASP A 46 -2.29 10.33 -4.53
N ARG A 47 -0.97 10.09 -4.49
CA ARG A 47 -0.14 9.94 -5.70
C ARG A 47 1.15 9.18 -5.42
N VAL A 48 1.70 8.58 -6.45
CA VAL A 48 3.09 8.08 -6.50
C VAL A 48 3.88 9.07 -7.36
N VAL A 49 4.89 9.70 -6.77
CA VAL A 49 5.69 10.74 -7.43
C VAL A 49 7.02 10.22 -7.99
N GLU A 50 7.40 9.03 -7.56
CA GLU A 50 8.58 8.33 -8.04
C GLU A 50 8.39 6.82 -7.85
N ILE A 51 8.69 6.04 -8.88
CA ILE A 51 8.87 4.60 -8.78
C ILE A 51 9.94 4.16 -9.76
N SER A 52 10.89 3.36 -9.27
CA SER A 52 12.00 2.88 -10.09
C SER A 52 12.54 1.55 -9.58
N ARG A 53 13.14 0.78 -10.48
CA ARG A 53 13.76 -0.51 -10.14
C ARG A 53 15.08 -0.70 -10.87
N ARG A 54 16.08 -1.25 -10.15
CA ARG A 54 17.36 -1.70 -10.70
C ARG A 54 17.68 -3.08 -10.15
N GLY A 55 17.46 -4.12 -10.97
CA GLY A 55 17.61 -5.51 -10.53
C GLY A 55 16.68 -5.84 -9.34
N PRO A 56 17.22 -6.34 -8.21
CA PRO A 56 16.41 -6.65 -7.02
C PRO A 56 16.10 -5.43 -6.14
N ARG A 57 16.67 -4.27 -6.42
CA ARG A 57 16.47 -3.03 -5.65
C ARG A 57 15.56 -2.06 -6.38
N GLY A 58 14.98 -1.15 -5.62
CA GLY A 58 14.14 -0.09 -6.18
C GLY A 58 13.86 1.01 -5.17
N ARG A 59 13.08 1.97 -5.62
CA ARG A 59 12.57 3.06 -4.78
C ARG A 59 11.15 3.37 -5.19
N ILE A 60 10.32 3.68 -4.22
CA ILE A 60 8.99 4.22 -4.46
C ILE A 60 8.71 5.32 -3.45
N VAL A 61 8.11 6.41 -3.94
CA VAL A 61 7.74 7.57 -3.13
C VAL A 61 6.27 7.89 -3.38
N GLY A 62 5.49 7.89 -2.31
CA GLY A 62 4.09 8.29 -2.33
C GLY A 62 3.86 9.56 -1.52
N GLU A 63 2.81 10.28 -1.87
CA GLU A 63 2.39 11.48 -1.17
C GLU A 63 0.90 11.45 -0.88
N ARG A 64 0.52 12.12 0.21
CA ARG A 64 -0.86 12.35 0.62
C ARG A 64 -1.00 13.78 1.14
N ASP A 65 -2.00 14.50 0.64
CA ASP A 65 -2.35 15.80 1.19
C ASP A 65 -3.14 15.62 2.50
N VAL A 66 -2.76 16.35 3.54
CA VAL A 66 -3.51 16.37 4.81
C VAL A 66 -4.74 17.24 4.62
N ARG A 67 -5.90 16.74 5.03
CA ARG A 67 -7.18 17.45 4.92
C ARG A 67 -7.83 17.56 6.28
N LEU A 68 -8.43 18.71 6.56
CA LEU A 68 -9.13 18.96 7.83
C LEU A 68 -10.30 18.01 8.08
N ASP A 69 -10.91 17.50 7.00
CA ASP A 69 -12.02 16.55 7.02
C ASP A 69 -11.57 15.07 7.00
N ASP A 70 -10.28 14.81 7.15
CA ASP A 70 -9.81 13.45 7.32
C ASP A 70 -10.49 12.80 8.53
N TRP A 71 -11.12 11.65 8.30
CA TRP A 71 -12.02 10.98 9.25
C TRP A 71 -11.39 10.72 10.62
N PHE A 72 -10.10 10.43 10.66
CA PHE A 72 -9.40 10.11 11.89
C PHE A 72 -9.20 11.35 12.81
N PHE A 73 -9.14 12.55 12.26
CA PHE A 73 -9.04 13.77 13.09
C PHE A 73 -10.31 14.05 13.90
N GLN A 74 -11.43 13.45 13.51
CA GLN A 74 -12.69 13.59 14.23
C GLN A 74 -12.83 12.66 15.44
N CYS A 75 -11.99 11.64 15.54
CA CYS A 75 -12.11 10.59 16.56
C CYS A 75 -10.79 10.23 17.26
N HIS A 76 -9.67 10.61 16.73
CA HIS A 76 -8.37 10.23 17.25
C HIS A 76 -7.47 11.47 17.49
N PHE A 77 -7.59 12.14 18.63
CA PHE A 77 -8.49 11.96 19.76
C PHE A 77 -9.40 13.19 19.93
N LEU A 78 -10.48 13.05 20.71
CA LEU A 78 -11.35 14.19 21.03
C LEU A 78 -10.55 15.27 21.77
N GLY A 79 -10.48 16.48 21.18
CA GLY A 79 -9.68 17.59 21.73
C GLY A 79 -8.17 17.53 21.44
N ASP A 80 -7.68 16.44 20.85
CA ASP A 80 -6.29 16.28 20.43
C ASP A 80 -6.20 15.52 19.09
N PRO A 81 -6.58 16.15 17.97
CA PRO A 81 -6.62 15.49 16.69
C PRO A 81 -5.21 15.17 16.15
N VAL A 82 -4.98 13.89 15.87
CA VAL A 82 -3.74 13.38 15.30
C VAL A 82 -4.03 12.15 14.42
N GLN A 83 -3.34 12.00 13.31
CA GLN A 83 -3.46 10.78 12.51
C GLN A 83 -2.93 9.57 13.31
N PRO A 84 -3.69 8.46 13.40
CA PRO A 84 -3.17 7.23 13.99
C PRO A 84 -1.86 6.78 13.31
N GLY A 85 -0.81 6.51 14.11
CA GLY A 85 0.49 6.10 13.57
C GLY A 85 0.41 4.83 12.73
N CYS A 86 -0.50 3.92 13.05
CA CYS A 86 -0.73 2.69 12.28
C CYS A 86 -1.15 2.97 10.83
N LEU A 87 -1.83 4.08 10.53
CA LEU A 87 -2.20 4.44 9.16
C LEU A 87 -0.98 4.91 8.34
N GLY A 88 -0.03 5.59 8.99
CA GLY A 88 1.25 5.92 8.37
C GLY A 88 2.09 4.67 8.10
N VAL A 89 2.07 3.72 9.01
CA VAL A 89 2.72 2.41 8.83
C VAL A 89 2.05 1.66 7.67
N ASP A 90 0.72 1.63 7.61
CA ASP A 90 -0.01 0.95 6.53
C ASP A 90 0.29 1.55 5.15
N ALA A 91 0.48 2.86 5.05
CA ALA A 91 0.87 3.52 3.80
C ALA A 91 2.17 2.93 3.19
N VAL A 92 3.11 2.47 4.04
CA VAL A 92 4.33 1.80 3.57
C VAL A 92 4.01 0.47 2.91
N TRP A 93 3.09 -0.33 3.48
CA TRP A 93 2.65 -1.59 2.85
C TRP A 93 1.84 -1.36 1.60
N GLN A 94 1.04 -0.30 1.54
CA GLN A 94 0.33 0.11 0.34
C GLN A 94 1.32 0.39 -0.80
N LEU A 95 2.38 1.16 -0.52
CA LEU A 95 3.44 1.44 -1.51
C LEU A 95 4.23 0.20 -1.91
N LEU A 96 4.63 -0.63 -0.95
CA LEU A 96 5.36 -1.87 -1.24
C LEU A 96 4.52 -2.85 -2.06
N GLY A 97 3.24 -2.98 -1.74
CA GLY A 97 2.31 -3.81 -2.50
C GLY A 97 2.11 -3.32 -3.94
N PHE A 98 1.94 -2.00 -4.09
CA PHE A 98 1.88 -1.36 -5.40
C PHE A 98 3.17 -1.57 -6.20
N PHE A 99 4.33 -1.35 -5.56
CA PHE A 99 5.65 -1.61 -6.16
C PHE A 99 5.78 -3.06 -6.64
N CYS A 100 5.39 -4.04 -5.82
CA CYS A 100 5.45 -5.45 -6.20
C CYS A 100 4.67 -5.73 -7.49
N ASN A 101 3.46 -5.19 -7.62
CA ASN A 101 2.64 -5.39 -8.80
C ASN A 101 3.21 -4.65 -10.02
N TRP A 102 3.64 -3.40 -9.85
CA TRP A 102 4.32 -2.64 -10.88
C TRP A 102 5.61 -3.33 -11.35
N ALA A 103 6.37 -3.96 -10.46
CA ALA A 103 7.58 -4.69 -10.77
C ALA A 103 7.33 -6.01 -11.51
N GLY A 104 6.08 -6.47 -11.60
CA GLY A 104 5.68 -7.67 -12.33
C GLY A 104 5.12 -8.80 -11.47
N GLY A 105 5.09 -8.64 -10.14
CA GLY A 105 4.49 -9.60 -9.24
C GLY A 105 2.99 -9.73 -9.44
N LEU A 106 2.48 -10.93 -9.34
CA LEU A 106 1.06 -11.26 -9.50
C LEU A 106 0.48 -11.83 -8.20
N GLY A 107 -0.83 -11.77 -8.06
CA GLY A 107 -1.54 -12.27 -6.89
C GLY A 107 -2.07 -11.18 -5.96
N SER A 108 -2.54 -11.57 -4.80
CA SER A 108 -3.12 -10.68 -3.78
C SER A 108 -2.09 -10.28 -2.73
N GLY A 109 -2.09 -8.99 -2.37
CA GLY A 109 -1.14 -8.41 -1.42
C GLY A 109 -1.38 -8.83 0.03
N ARG A 110 -0.29 -9.10 0.75
CA ARG A 110 -0.31 -9.32 2.20
C ARG A 110 0.89 -8.66 2.86
N ALA A 111 0.64 -7.95 3.97
CA ALA A 111 1.68 -7.51 4.87
C ALA A 111 2.27 -8.72 5.61
N LEU A 112 3.59 -8.82 5.65
CA LEU A 112 4.30 -9.96 6.27
C LEU A 112 5.02 -9.57 7.56
N GLY A 113 5.08 -8.28 7.86
CA GLY A 113 5.72 -7.76 9.07
C GLY A 113 6.84 -6.77 8.80
N CYS A 114 7.48 -6.31 9.86
CA CYS A 114 8.64 -5.42 9.81
C CYS A 114 9.63 -5.78 10.92
N GLY A 115 10.82 -5.19 10.87
CA GLY A 115 11.81 -5.37 11.92
C GLY A 115 11.63 -4.38 13.06
N GLU A 116 11.43 -3.12 12.74
CA GLU A 116 11.39 -2.03 13.70
C GLU A 116 10.52 -0.91 13.17
N VAL A 117 9.78 -0.27 14.06
CA VAL A 117 9.02 0.96 13.79
C VAL A 117 9.32 1.96 14.91
N GLU A 118 9.76 3.15 14.54
CA GLU A 118 9.94 4.26 15.46
C GLU A 118 9.08 5.43 15.07
N PHE A 119 8.41 6.03 16.06
CA PHE A 119 7.62 7.25 15.91
C PHE A 119 8.29 8.36 16.70
N PHE A 120 8.70 9.43 16.05
CA PHE A 120 9.33 10.59 16.67
C PHE A 120 8.68 11.91 16.28
N GLY A 121 7.55 11.85 15.58
CA GLY A 121 6.70 12.97 15.21
C GLY A 121 5.26 12.54 14.98
N GLN A 122 4.42 13.48 14.61
CA GLN A 122 2.98 13.33 14.45
C GLN A 122 2.50 14.01 13.17
N ILE A 123 1.33 13.59 12.68
CA ILE A 123 0.60 14.24 11.58
C ILE A 123 -0.64 14.87 12.19
N ARG A 124 -0.76 16.20 12.08
CA ARG A 124 -1.80 17.01 12.70
C ARG A 124 -2.63 17.76 11.65
N PRO A 125 -3.84 18.26 11.98
CA PRO A 125 -4.72 18.92 11.00
C PRO A 125 -4.13 20.16 10.32
N HIS A 126 -3.13 20.81 10.91
CA HIS A 126 -2.48 22.00 10.36
C HIS A 126 -1.31 21.68 9.41
N ASP A 127 -0.87 20.43 9.36
CA ASP A 127 0.13 19.96 8.40
C ASP A 127 -0.46 19.92 7.00
N ARG A 128 0.39 19.86 5.97
CA ARG A 128 -0.03 19.97 4.58
C ARG A 128 0.21 18.69 3.78
N LEU A 129 1.40 18.13 3.92
CA LEU A 129 1.86 17.05 3.06
C LEU A 129 2.53 15.94 3.86
N VAL A 130 2.01 14.74 3.72
CA VAL A 130 2.69 13.50 4.14
C VAL A 130 3.40 12.92 2.94
N ARG A 131 4.69 12.61 3.09
CA ARG A 131 5.52 11.96 2.10
C ARG A 131 6.06 10.66 2.66
N VAL A 132 5.90 9.58 1.92
CA VAL A 132 6.35 8.24 2.29
C VAL A 132 7.41 7.81 1.29
N GLU A 133 8.63 7.66 1.76
CA GLU A 133 9.78 7.23 0.96
C GLU A 133 10.14 5.79 1.32
N VAL A 134 10.19 4.91 0.34
CA VAL A 134 10.53 3.50 0.54
C VAL A 134 11.70 3.12 -0.35
N ASP A 135 12.81 2.75 0.28
CA ASP A 135 13.96 2.15 -0.38
C ASP A 135 13.79 0.63 -0.39
N VAL A 136 13.43 0.07 -1.54
CA VAL A 136 13.27 -1.38 -1.71
C VAL A 136 14.64 -2.02 -1.75
N ARG A 137 14.98 -2.73 -0.69
CA ARG A 137 16.25 -3.45 -0.52
C ARG A 137 16.30 -4.72 -1.33
N ARG A 138 15.16 -5.38 -1.44
CA ARG A 138 15.03 -6.62 -2.19
C ARG A 138 13.63 -6.80 -2.73
N TYR A 139 13.55 -7.06 -4.01
CA TYR A 139 12.37 -7.61 -4.69
C TYR A 139 12.76 -8.95 -5.32
N ALA A 140 11.93 -9.96 -5.15
CA ALA A 140 12.12 -11.27 -5.74
C ALA A 140 10.77 -11.88 -6.14
N GLU A 141 10.74 -12.47 -7.31
CA GLU A 141 9.68 -13.38 -7.73
C GLU A 141 10.09 -14.81 -7.36
N LEU A 142 9.14 -15.60 -6.88
CA LEU A 142 9.33 -17.00 -6.50
C LEU A 142 8.72 -17.88 -7.58
N PRO A 143 9.52 -18.41 -8.51
CA PRO A 143 9.02 -19.09 -9.70
C PRO A 143 8.11 -20.29 -9.39
N GLU A 144 8.42 -21.03 -8.33
CA GLU A 144 7.68 -22.24 -7.94
C GLU A 144 6.24 -21.92 -7.51
N SER A 145 6.01 -20.81 -6.82
CA SER A 145 4.69 -20.42 -6.32
C SER A 145 4.05 -19.30 -7.13
N GLY A 146 4.80 -18.66 -8.05
CA GLY A 146 4.36 -17.45 -8.74
C GLY A 146 4.15 -16.25 -7.83
N SER A 147 4.61 -16.33 -6.57
CA SER A 147 4.53 -15.25 -5.59
C SER A 147 5.65 -14.25 -5.80
N ALA A 148 5.48 -13.03 -5.27
CA ALA A 148 6.52 -12.01 -5.25
C ALA A 148 6.65 -11.42 -3.84
N ILE A 149 7.87 -11.09 -3.45
CA ILE A 149 8.17 -10.51 -2.13
C ILE A 149 9.00 -9.25 -2.32
N ALA A 150 8.65 -8.19 -1.59
CA ALA A 150 9.48 -7.01 -1.43
C ALA A 150 9.81 -6.76 0.05
N ILE A 151 11.04 -6.31 0.27
CA ILE A 151 11.55 -5.89 1.58
C ILE A 151 12.15 -4.51 1.40
N GLY A 152 11.74 -3.55 2.22
CA GLY A 152 12.25 -2.18 2.15
C GLY A 152 12.38 -1.51 3.51
N ASP A 153 13.14 -0.45 3.53
CA ASP A 153 13.19 0.51 4.64
C ASP A 153 12.40 1.75 4.23
N ALA A 154 11.70 2.36 5.15
CA ALA A 154 10.87 3.52 4.86
C ALA A 154 11.08 4.66 5.85
N THR A 155 10.88 5.87 5.35
CA THR A 155 10.79 7.09 6.15
C THR A 155 9.49 7.81 5.78
N LEU A 156 8.73 8.22 6.79
CA LEU A 156 7.62 9.14 6.61
C LEU A 156 8.05 10.53 7.02
N LEU A 157 7.68 11.50 6.20
CA LEU A 157 7.92 12.91 6.44
C LEU A 157 6.59 13.66 6.45
N VAL A 158 6.49 14.68 7.29
CA VAL A 158 5.41 15.66 7.25
C VAL A 158 6.03 17.04 6.98
N ASP A 159 5.56 17.72 5.95
CA ASP A 159 6.08 19.01 5.50
C ASP A 159 7.62 19.06 5.34
N GLY A 160 8.21 17.92 4.97
CA GLY A 160 9.65 17.76 4.77
C GLY A 160 10.42 17.27 5.99
N GLU A 161 9.81 17.25 7.18
CA GLU A 161 10.45 16.78 8.41
C GLU A 161 10.18 15.28 8.63
N PRO A 162 11.21 14.45 8.84
CA PRO A 162 11.03 13.03 9.14
C PRO A 162 10.28 12.84 10.46
N ILE A 163 9.30 11.96 10.48
CA ILE A 163 8.48 11.67 11.67
C ILE A 163 8.40 10.19 12.04
N TYR A 164 8.56 9.27 11.07
CA TYR A 164 8.60 7.82 11.34
C TYR A 164 9.76 7.19 10.59
N SER A 165 10.32 6.15 11.18
CA SER A 165 11.20 5.23 10.48
C SER A 165 10.69 3.79 10.60
N ILE A 166 10.80 3.03 9.52
CA ILE A 166 10.39 1.63 9.46
C ILE A 166 11.50 0.84 8.82
N ARG A 167 11.98 -0.18 9.52
CA ARG A 167 13.05 -1.06 9.05
C ARG A 167 12.51 -2.41 8.62
N ARG A 168 12.96 -2.88 7.48
CA ARG A 168 12.64 -4.20 6.94
C ARG A 168 11.14 -4.47 6.86
N ALA A 169 10.35 -3.49 6.41
CA ALA A 169 8.97 -3.71 6.04
C ALA A 169 8.92 -4.78 4.94
N LYS A 170 8.07 -5.78 5.11
CA LYS A 170 7.95 -6.93 4.20
C LYS A 170 6.53 -7.03 3.70
N THR A 171 6.39 -7.18 2.40
CA THR A 171 5.11 -7.49 1.75
C THR A 171 5.30 -8.61 0.74
N GLY A 172 4.21 -9.29 0.42
CA GLY A 172 4.20 -10.28 -0.65
C GLY A 172 2.92 -10.20 -1.46
N LEU A 173 3.02 -10.60 -2.72
CA LEU A 173 1.89 -10.93 -3.58
C LEU A 173 1.85 -12.45 -3.72
N PHE A 174 0.69 -13.03 -3.44
CA PHE A 174 0.49 -14.47 -3.44
C PHE A 174 -0.61 -14.85 -4.43
N ARG A 175 -0.30 -15.79 -5.30
CA ARG A 175 -1.29 -16.38 -6.20
C ARG A 175 -2.04 -17.48 -5.45
N ASP A 176 -3.27 -17.70 -5.86
CA ASP A 176 -4.10 -18.83 -5.42
C ASP A 176 -4.13 -19.00 -3.88
N ILE A 177 -4.30 -17.87 -3.15
CA ILE A 177 -4.41 -17.95 -1.70
C ILE A 177 -5.62 -18.80 -1.35
N ALA A 178 -5.35 -19.94 -0.73
CA ALA A 178 -6.36 -20.87 -0.23
C ALA A 178 -6.18 -21.10 1.26
N TYR A 179 -7.22 -20.83 2.03
CA TYR A 179 -7.28 -21.17 3.45
C TYR A 179 -8.47 -22.09 3.67
N ARG A 180 -8.34 -22.98 4.64
CA ARG A 180 -9.47 -23.86 5.02
C ARG A 180 -10.66 -22.98 5.38
N GLY A 181 -11.79 -23.16 4.68
CA GLY A 181 -13.00 -22.37 4.85
C GLY A 181 -12.97 -20.96 4.23
N TYR A 182 -11.90 -20.56 3.57
CA TYR A 182 -11.85 -19.28 2.85
C TYR A 182 -12.46 -19.44 1.43
N PRO A 183 -13.17 -18.45 0.90
CA PRO A 183 -13.44 -17.11 1.45
C PRO A 183 -14.60 -17.05 2.46
N ASN A 184 -15.25 -18.15 2.75
CA ASN A 184 -16.40 -18.21 3.64
C ASN A 184 -16.08 -19.09 4.87
N PRO A 185 -15.35 -18.57 5.87
CA PRO A 185 -14.94 -19.35 7.03
C PRO A 185 -16.10 -19.77 7.94
N GLY A 186 -17.29 -19.25 7.74
CA GLY A 186 -18.50 -19.60 8.47
C GLY A 186 -19.74 -19.03 7.79
N GLU A 187 -20.91 -19.53 8.14
CA GLU A 187 -22.19 -19.08 7.56
C GLU A 187 -22.42 -17.58 7.73
N ARG A 188 -22.03 -17.01 8.87
CA ARG A 188 -22.14 -15.58 9.17
C ARG A 188 -21.17 -14.70 8.40
N ALA A 189 -20.10 -15.26 7.87
CA ALA A 189 -19.10 -14.55 7.09
C ALA A 189 -19.40 -14.57 5.58
N ARG A 190 -20.42 -15.26 5.16
CA ARG A 190 -20.93 -15.23 3.78
C ARG A 190 -21.73 -13.96 3.59
N GLY A 191 -21.09 -12.86 3.24
CA GLY A 191 -21.76 -11.56 3.13
C GLY A 191 -23.19 -11.61 2.58
N GLY A 192 -24.12 -10.98 3.25
CA GLY A 192 -25.40 -10.53 2.75
C GLY A 192 -26.63 -11.40 2.96
N ARG A 193 -26.55 -12.71 3.16
CA ARG A 193 -27.72 -13.52 3.54
C ARG A 193 -27.38 -14.54 4.61
N MET A 194 -27.98 -14.40 5.77
CA MET A 194 -28.16 -15.53 6.68
C MET A 194 -29.33 -16.35 6.13
N GLU A 195 -29.09 -17.59 5.73
CA GLU A 195 -30.16 -18.57 5.56
C GLU A 195 -30.74 -18.83 6.95
N ARG A 196 -32.05 -18.65 7.06
CA ARG A 196 -32.81 -18.91 8.29
C ARG A 196 -33.05 -20.39 8.46
#